data_577a34ecf6314b5ed0d4ffecb77b86dc
#
_entry.id   577a34ecf6314b5ed0d4ffecb77b86dc
#
_cell.length_a   1.000
_cell.length_b   1.000
_cell.length_c   1.000
_cell.angle_alpha   90.00
_cell.angle_beta   90.00
_cell.angle_gamma   90.00
#
_symmetry.space_group_name_H-M   'P 1'
#
loop_
_entity.id
_entity.type
_entity.pdbx_description
1 polymer ?
#
loop_
_entity_poly.entity_id
_entity_poly.type
_entity_poly.pdbx_seq_one_letter_code
_entity_poly.pdbx_strand_id
1 'polypeptide(L)'
;MGRSSRVTRLLYLVSHPIQYQAPLLRRIADQSDIDLRVLFERTHPDNRYFDTGFGREVKWDVDLIDGYENAPMAGVDIKREIGRADVIWLHGWQTPRMRSCLRQAKRSGRPVLMRGENCDLAMPDGSGVRGWLKRKFVNKIFKSCDFYLAIGSENRRYYLNRGVPPPQIIDMPYAVDNEAFGNLAKYAKKNRNALREKLGISPTRRVVLFAGKLQSRKNPQLLAKAIASADWAIEEPALIFVGDGESRAELEELAPDAIFTGFVNQTEMPAYYDLADIFVLPSVREPWGLAVNEAMACGTAAIVSDQVGCAADLIDSGNGRIVPAGDQISLSKALVVCLNNSEEMGKAAQQRILQWGFDQDIEGLRAALARAATLT
;
A
#
# COMPACT_ATOMS: atom_id res chain seq x y z
N MET A 1 27.84 -28.59 12.15
CA MET A 1 28.33 -28.39 10.77
C MET A 1 27.23 -27.67 10.02
N GLY A 2 27.35 -26.31 9.91
CA GLY A 2 26.37 -25.48 9.23
C GLY A 2 26.40 -25.78 7.73
N ARG A 3 25.26 -26.17 7.16
CA ARG A 3 25.08 -26.10 5.72
C ARG A 3 25.28 -24.62 5.33
N SER A 4 26.33 -24.32 4.56
CA SER A 4 26.45 -23.05 3.86
C SER A 4 25.13 -22.85 3.10
N SER A 5 24.30 -21.90 3.52
CA SER A 5 23.07 -21.60 2.82
C SER A 5 23.44 -21.12 1.43
N ARG A 6 23.05 -21.89 0.41
CA ARG A 6 23.26 -21.49 -0.99
C ARG A 6 22.53 -20.16 -1.21
N VAL A 7 23.21 -19.14 -1.70
CA VAL A 7 22.62 -17.87 -2.09
C VAL A 7 21.61 -18.11 -3.21
N THR A 8 20.37 -17.65 -3.01
CA THR A 8 19.28 -17.80 -4.00
C THR A 8 19.28 -16.60 -4.95
N ARG A 9 19.46 -16.83 -6.23
CA ARG A 9 19.35 -15.79 -7.27
C ARG A 9 17.88 -15.53 -7.57
N LEU A 10 17.39 -14.41 -7.06
CA LEU A 10 16.00 -13.96 -7.18
C LEU A 10 15.86 -12.90 -8.27
N LEU A 11 15.11 -13.19 -9.33
CA LEU A 11 14.77 -12.21 -10.36
C LEU A 11 13.39 -11.62 -10.09
N TYR A 12 13.36 -10.34 -9.71
CA TYR A 12 12.12 -9.61 -9.50
C TYR A 12 11.72 -8.84 -10.76
N LEU A 13 10.52 -9.10 -11.27
CA LEU A 13 9.94 -8.48 -12.46
C LEU A 13 8.76 -7.61 -12.06
N VAL A 14 8.84 -6.32 -12.33
CA VAL A 14 7.84 -5.32 -11.92
C VAL A 14 7.61 -4.27 -13.00
N SER A 15 6.45 -3.63 -13.00
CA SER A 15 6.06 -2.69 -14.06
C SER A 15 6.90 -1.40 -14.08
N HIS A 16 7.23 -0.84 -12.93
CA HIS A 16 8.00 0.40 -12.78
C HIS A 16 8.55 0.52 -11.34
N PRO A 17 9.54 1.38 -11.08
CA PRO A 17 9.98 1.68 -9.73
C PRO A 17 8.84 2.27 -8.90
N ILE A 18 8.68 1.80 -7.67
CA ILE A 18 7.55 2.17 -6.78
C ILE A 18 8.12 2.63 -5.43
N GLN A 19 7.70 3.80 -4.97
CA GLN A 19 8.28 4.48 -3.81
C GLN A 19 8.23 3.67 -2.50
N TYR A 20 7.16 2.91 -2.27
CA TYR A 20 7.05 2.08 -1.05
C TYR A 20 7.77 0.73 -1.18
N GLN A 21 8.11 0.30 -2.40
CA GLN A 21 8.86 -0.94 -2.61
C GLN A 21 10.38 -0.72 -2.60
N ALA A 22 10.87 0.45 -3.01
CA ALA A 22 12.29 0.71 -3.09
C ALA A 22 13.03 0.47 -1.74
N PRO A 23 12.53 0.93 -0.58
CA PRO A 23 13.15 0.61 0.71
C PRO A 23 13.14 -0.90 1.02
N LEU A 24 12.06 -1.61 0.72
CA LEU A 24 11.98 -3.06 0.88
C LEU A 24 12.99 -3.79 0.01
N LEU A 25 13.15 -3.38 -1.26
CA LEU A 25 14.10 -4.00 -2.19
C LEU A 25 15.55 -3.80 -1.71
N ARG A 26 15.90 -2.65 -1.13
CA ARG A 26 17.19 -2.44 -0.47
C ARG A 26 17.40 -3.41 0.70
N ARG A 27 16.41 -3.52 1.59
CA ARG A 27 16.46 -4.46 2.72
C ARG A 27 16.59 -5.92 2.26
N ILE A 28 15.98 -6.30 1.12
CA ILE A 28 16.13 -7.64 0.53
C ILE A 28 17.53 -7.79 -0.09
N ALA A 29 18.06 -6.78 -0.78
CA ALA A 29 19.40 -6.82 -1.36
C ALA A 29 20.52 -6.94 -0.31
N ASP A 30 20.29 -6.41 0.89
CA ASP A 30 21.22 -6.51 2.03
C ASP A 30 21.23 -7.93 2.68
N GLN A 31 20.33 -8.83 2.27
CA GLN A 31 20.28 -10.18 2.83
C GLN A 31 21.38 -11.07 2.20
N SER A 32 22.24 -11.67 3.03
CA SER A 32 23.37 -12.50 2.57
C SER A 32 22.96 -13.80 1.88
N ASP A 33 21.71 -14.22 2.00
CA ASP A 33 21.14 -15.45 1.43
C ASP A 33 20.35 -15.21 0.12
N ILE A 34 20.19 -13.93 -0.31
CA ILE A 34 19.43 -13.55 -1.51
C ILE A 34 20.31 -12.69 -2.43
N ASP A 35 20.47 -13.12 -3.66
CA ASP A 35 21.07 -12.34 -4.74
C ASP A 35 19.93 -11.76 -5.59
N LEU A 36 19.57 -10.49 -5.29
CA LEU A 36 18.41 -9.81 -5.89
C LEU A 36 18.78 -9.10 -7.18
N ARG A 37 18.09 -9.42 -8.27
CA ARG A 37 18.10 -8.71 -9.54
C ARG A 37 16.71 -8.18 -9.86
N VAL A 38 16.55 -6.88 -10.09
CA VAL A 38 15.26 -6.22 -10.39
C VAL A 38 15.21 -5.79 -11.86
N LEU A 39 14.12 -6.13 -12.55
CA LEU A 39 13.88 -5.63 -13.91
C LEU A 39 12.56 -4.87 -13.99
N PHE A 40 12.63 -3.62 -14.44
CA PHE A 40 11.49 -2.74 -14.63
C PHE A 40 10.99 -2.77 -16.08
N GLU A 41 9.68 -2.98 -16.28
CA GLU A 41 9.08 -2.92 -17.62
C GLU A 41 9.18 -1.49 -18.20
N ARG A 42 9.00 -0.49 -17.32
CA ARG A 42 9.09 0.94 -17.67
C ARG A 42 9.96 1.65 -16.63
N THR A 43 10.80 2.53 -17.06
CA THR A 43 11.55 3.47 -16.23
C THR A 43 11.26 4.88 -16.72
N HIS A 44 11.24 5.83 -15.83
CA HIS A 44 11.08 7.24 -16.16
C HIS A 44 12.39 7.97 -15.86
N PRO A 45 12.94 8.75 -16.79
CA PRO A 45 14.10 9.58 -16.52
C PRO A 45 13.86 10.47 -15.29
N ASP A 46 14.86 10.63 -14.44
CA ASP A 46 14.82 11.48 -13.25
C ASP A 46 13.68 11.20 -12.25
N ASN A 47 13.10 9.99 -12.27
CA ASN A 47 11.95 9.61 -11.43
C ASN A 47 10.72 10.54 -11.59
N ARG A 48 10.59 11.21 -12.74
CA ARG A 48 9.45 12.06 -13.07
C ARG A 48 8.49 11.34 -14.00
N TYR A 49 7.21 11.44 -13.69
CA TYR A 49 6.16 10.96 -14.57
C TYR A 49 4.86 11.74 -14.37
N PHE A 50 4.04 11.81 -15.41
CA PHE A 50 2.71 12.37 -15.27
C PHE A 50 1.78 11.36 -14.60
N ASP A 51 1.33 11.68 -13.41
CA ASP A 51 0.36 10.85 -12.67
C ASP A 51 -1.06 11.33 -12.98
N THR A 52 -1.80 10.53 -13.74
CA THR A 52 -3.17 10.86 -14.16
C THR A 52 -4.14 10.98 -12.98
N GLY A 53 -3.84 10.35 -11.85
CA GLY A 53 -4.70 10.41 -10.68
C GLY A 53 -4.50 11.68 -9.85
N PHE A 54 -3.31 12.29 -9.90
CA PHE A 54 -3.04 13.63 -9.37
C PHE A 54 -3.24 14.73 -10.43
N GLY A 55 -3.38 14.37 -11.70
CA GLY A 55 -3.52 15.33 -12.80
C GLY A 55 -2.27 16.20 -13.04
N ARG A 56 -1.09 15.77 -12.59
CA ARG A 56 0.15 16.55 -12.65
C ARG A 56 1.39 15.68 -12.80
N GLU A 57 2.51 16.30 -13.13
CA GLU A 57 3.82 15.67 -13.03
C GLU A 57 4.20 15.48 -11.55
N VAL A 58 4.64 14.26 -11.23
CA VAL A 58 5.11 13.87 -9.89
C VAL A 58 6.59 13.49 -9.98
N LYS A 59 7.37 14.01 -9.03
CA LYS A 59 8.73 13.56 -8.74
C LYS A 59 8.78 13.15 -7.27
N TRP A 60 9.09 11.90 -7.03
CA TRP A 60 9.29 11.43 -5.66
C TRP A 60 10.61 11.97 -5.10
N ASP A 61 10.60 12.34 -3.83
CA ASP A 61 11.76 12.82 -3.06
C ASP A 61 12.56 11.68 -2.41
N VAL A 62 12.21 10.44 -2.71
CA VAL A 62 12.92 9.23 -2.30
C VAL A 62 13.61 8.61 -3.50
N ASP A 63 14.78 8.03 -3.27
CA ASP A 63 15.47 7.27 -4.30
C ASP A 63 14.74 5.97 -4.60
N LEU A 64 14.44 5.74 -5.87
CA LEU A 64 13.64 4.60 -6.30
C LEU A 64 14.47 3.42 -6.85
N ILE A 65 15.73 3.63 -7.19
CA ILE A 65 16.54 2.64 -7.92
C ILE A 65 17.92 2.36 -7.30
N ASP A 66 18.44 3.21 -6.46
CA ASP A 66 19.74 2.98 -5.81
C ASP A 66 19.65 1.95 -4.67
N GLY A 67 20.78 1.27 -4.40
CA GLY A 67 20.93 0.31 -3.30
C GLY A 67 20.52 -1.12 -3.62
N TYR A 68 20.18 -1.45 -4.88
CA TYR A 68 19.97 -2.83 -5.36
C TYR A 68 20.23 -2.94 -6.86
N GLU A 69 20.60 -4.14 -7.31
CA GLU A 69 20.91 -4.38 -8.72
C GLU A 69 19.63 -4.32 -9.57
N ASN A 70 19.57 -3.40 -10.54
CA ASN A 70 18.41 -3.24 -11.40
C ASN A 70 18.74 -2.84 -12.84
N ALA A 71 17.76 -3.00 -13.72
CA ALA A 71 17.82 -2.50 -15.11
C ALA A 71 16.41 -2.37 -15.72
N PRO A 72 16.26 -1.56 -16.78
CA PRO A 72 15.06 -1.60 -17.62
C PRO A 72 15.02 -2.90 -18.43
N MET A 73 13.85 -3.50 -18.58
CA MET A 73 13.64 -4.69 -19.41
C MET A 73 13.94 -4.42 -20.90
N ALA A 74 13.91 -3.12 -21.30
CA ALA A 74 14.31 -2.69 -22.63
C ALA A 74 15.82 -2.71 -22.75
N GLY A 75 16.55 -3.47 -23.18
CA GLY A 75 18.03 -3.50 -23.25
C GLY A 75 18.66 -4.69 -22.58
N VAL A 76 17.85 -5.60 -22.01
CA VAL A 76 18.35 -6.88 -21.48
C VAL A 76 17.72 -8.07 -22.20
N ASP A 77 18.47 -9.14 -22.32
CA ASP A 77 17.95 -10.44 -22.79
C ASP A 77 17.16 -11.10 -21.65
N ILE A 78 15.84 -10.92 -21.63
CA ILE A 78 14.93 -11.47 -20.61
C ILE A 78 15.05 -13.01 -20.50
N LYS A 79 15.27 -13.71 -21.62
CA LYS A 79 15.43 -15.17 -21.60
C LYS A 79 16.69 -15.59 -20.85
N ARG A 80 17.79 -14.84 -21.05
CA ARG A 80 19.06 -15.05 -20.34
C ARG A 80 18.92 -14.73 -18.85
N GLU A 81 18.27 -13.63 -18.50
CA GLU A 81 18.02 -13.25 -17.10
C GLU A 81 17.19 -14.31 -16.37
N ILE A 82 16.08 -14.75 -16.97
CA ILE A 82 15.25 -15.85 -16.42
C ILE A 82 16.08 -17.15 -16.29
N GLY A 83 16.91 -17.48 -17.27
CA GLY A 83 17.75 -18.68 -17.24
C GLY A 83 18.79 -18.69 -16.13
N ARG A 84 19.27 -17.52 -15.71
CA ARG A 84 20.25 -17.36 -14.62
C ARG A 84 19.64 -17.39 -13.23
N ALA A 85 18.37 -17.01 -13.10
CA ALA A 85 17.68 -16.98 -11.83
C ALA A 85 17.38 -18.40 -11.30
N ASP A 86 17.34 -18.56 -10.00
CA ASP A 86 16.85 -19.76 -9.34
C ASP A 86 15.32 -19.66 -9.14
N VAL A 87 14.80 -18.46 -8.84
CA VAL A 87 13.38 -18.18 -8.64
C VAL A 87 12.99 -16.85 -9.33
N ILE A 88 11.81 -16.82 -9.92
CA ILE A 88 11.23 -15.61 -10.52
C ILE A 88 10.14 -15.06 -9.60
N TRP A 89 10.27 -13.81 -9.19
CA TRP A 89 9.22 -13.07 -8.49
C TRP A 89 8.53 -12.13 -9.46
N LEU A 90 7.25 -12.38 -9.76
CA LEU A 90 6.46 -11.59 -10.70
C LEU A 90 5.49 -10.69 -9.93
N HIS A 91 5.62 -9.37 -10.08
CA HIS A 91 4.71 -8.39 -9.49
C HIS A 91 3.66 -7.93 -10.50
N GLY A 92 2.50 -8.58 -10.44
CA GLY A 92 1.42 -8.33 -11.39
C GLY A 92 1.57 -9.08 -12.72
N TRP A 93 0.49 -9.12 -13.47
CA TRP A 93 0.36 -9.86 -14.73
C TRP A 93 -0.41 -9.08 -15.81
N GLN A 94 -0.76 -7.82 -15.55
CA GLN A 94 -1.72 -7.05 -16.34
C GLN A 94 -1.19 -6.74 -17.74
N THR A 95 0.11 -6.53 -17.91
CA THR A 95 0.68 -6.18 -19.20
C THR A 95 1.00 -7.41 -20.07
N PRO A 96 0.99 -7.26 -21.40
CA PRO A 96 1.42 -8.32 -22.32
C PRO A 96 2.86 -8.77 -22.05
N ARG A 97 3.75 -7.84 -21.68
CA ARG A 97 5.16 -8.12 -21.40
C ARG A 97 5.33 -8.99 -20.17
N MET A 98 4.65 -8.66 -19.06
CA MET A 98 4.67 -9.47 -17.83
C MET A 98 4.14 -10.89 -18.08
N ARG A 99 3.05 -11.03 -18.86
CA ARG A 99 2.55 -12.34 -19.28
C ARG A 99 3.52 -13.09 -20.18
N SER A 100 4.33 -12.38 -20.99
CA SER A 100 5.40 -13.03 -21.78
C SER A 100 6.52 -13.54 -20.89
N CYS A 101 6.96 -12.75 -19.90
CA CYS A 101 7.94 -13.18 -18.91
C CYS A 101 7.46 -14.43 -18.14
N LEU A 102 6.19 -14.44 -17.70
CA LEU A 102 5.60 -15.61 -17.04
C LEU A 102 5.66 -16.87 -17.92
N ARG A 103 5.31 -16.76 -19.21
CA ARG A 103 5.40 -17.89 -20.14
C ARG A 103 6.84 -18.37 -20.33
N GLN A 104 7.80 -17.46 -20.36
CA GLN A 104 9.23 -17.82 -20.48
C GLN A 104 9.73 -18.50 -19.22
N ALA A 105 9.40 -17.98 -18.03
CA ALA A 105 9.74 -18.59 -16.75
C ALA A 105 9.20 -20.05 -16.67
N LYS A 106 7.92 -20.24 -17.01
CA LYS A 106 7.31 -21.58 -17.04
C LYS A 106 8.01 -22.55 -18.01
N ARG A 107 8.41 -22.08 -19.20
CA ARG A 107 9.14 -22.91 -20.18
C ARG A 107 10.55 -23.26 -19.73
N SER A 108 11.19 -22.42 -18.94
CA SER A 108 12.52 -22.68 -18.40
C SER A 108 12.51 -23.53 -17.12
N GLY A 109 11.33 -23.92 -16.64
CA GLY A 109 11.19 -24.72 -15.41
C GLY A 109 11.54 -23.95 -14.14
N ARG A 110 11.60 -22.62 -14.19
CA ARG A 110 11.90 -21.81 -13.00
C ARG A 110 10.64 -21.60 -12.16
N PRO A 111 10.70 -21.82 -10.84
CA PRO A 111 9.59 -21.49 -9.94
C PRO A 111 9.19 -20.02 -10.04
N VAL A 112 7.89 -19.76 -10.06
CA VAL A 112 7.32 -18.41 -10.15
C VAL A 112 6.52 -18.08 -8.90
N LEU A 113 6.96 -17.04 -8.20
CA LEU A 113 6.23 -16.39 -7.12
C LEU A 113 5.38 -15.25 -7.71
N MET A 114 4.07 -15.25 -7.46
CA MET A 114 3.16 -14.17 -7.89
C MET A 114 2.83 -13.26 -6.70
N ARG A 115 3.05 -11.97 -6.84
CA ARG A 115 2.54 -10.93 -5.93
C ARG A 115 1.71 -9.92 -6.70
N GLY A 116 0.69 -9.35 -6.07
CA GLY A 116 -0.12 -8.28 -6.65
C GLY A 116 -1.23 -7.85 -5.72
N GLU A 117 -1.73 -6.64 -5.93
CA GLU A 117 -2.75 -5.99 -5.11
C GLU A 117 -4.18 -6.44 -5.46
N ASN A 118 -4.34 -7.67 -5.94
CA ASN A 118 -5.64 -8.15 -6.37
C ASN A 118 -6.51 -8.52 -5.15
N CYS A 119 -7.70 -7.94 -5.05
CA CYS A 119 -8.74 -8.36 -4.12
C CYS A 119 -10.12 -8.22 -4.76
N ASP A 120 -11.09 -9.00 -4.30
CA ASP A 120 -12.45 -8.96 -4.86
C ASP A 120 -13.17 -7.64 -4.53
N LEU A 121 -12.81 -6.97 -3.42
CA LEU A 121 -13.33 -5.66 -3.03
C LEU A 121 -12.99 -4.57 -4.06
N ALA A 122 -11.72 -4.51 -4.48
CA ALA A 122 -11.25 -3.46 -5.39
C ALA A 122 -11.39 -3.83 -6.87
N MET A 123 -11.29 -5.12 -7.21
CA MET A 123 -11.29 -5.61 -8.59
C MET A 123 -12.21 -6.81 -8.80
N PRO A 124 -13.53 -6.67 -8.57
CA PRO A 124 -14.47 -7.78 -8.78
C PRO A 124 -14.41 -8.27 -10.24
N ASP A 125 -14.63 -9.55 -10.43
CA ASP A 125 -14.65 -10.14 -11.78
C ASP A 125 -15.79 -9.59 -12.64
N GLY A 126 -16.83 -9.06 -12.00
CA GLY A 126 -18.07 -8.67 -12.65
C GLY A 126 -19.05 -9.86 -12.81
N SER A 127 -20.23 -9.59 -13.35
CA SER A 127 -21.29 -10.57 -13.54
C SER A 127 -21.37 -11.06 -14.98
N GLY A 128 -22.12 -12.16 -15.20
CA GLY A 128 -22.43 -12.70 -16.52
C GLY A 128 -21.23 -13.28 -17.26
N VAL A 129 -21.35 -13.38 -18.59
CA VAL A 129 -20.36 -14.02 -19.47
C VAL A 129 -19.01 -13.32 -19.43
N ARG A 130 -18.99 -11.99 -19.33
CA ARG A 130 -17.73 -11.21 -19.25
C ARG A 130 -16.97 -11.50 -17.96
N GLY A 131 -17.65 -11.54 -16.83
CA GLY A 131 -17.06 -11.90 -15.54
C GLY A 131 -16.51 -13.32 -15.54
N TRP A 132 -17.26 -14.27 -16.11
CA TRP A 132 -16.82 -15.65 -16.25
C TRP A 132 -15.57 -15.79 -17.15
N LEU A 133 -15.53 -15.09 -18.30
CA LEU A 133 -14.36 -15.06 -19.18
C LEU A 133 -13.13 -14.46 -18.47
N LYS A 134 -13.32 -13.34 -17.75
CA LYS A 134 -12.26 -12.72 -16.95
C LYS A 134 -11.72 -13.71 -15.91
N ARG A 135 -12.61 -14.36 -15.16
CA ARG A 135 -12.24 -15.37 -14.15
C ARG A 135 -11.46 -16.54 -14.79
N LYS A 136 -11.93 -17.08 -15.92
CA LYS A 136 -11.18 -18.13 -16.66
C LYS A 136 -9.79 -17.66 -17.10
N PHE A 137 -9.69 -16.43 -17.58
CA PHE A 137 -8.42 -15.85 -17.98
C PHE A 137 -7.45 -15.70 -16.80
N VAL A 138 -7.90 -15.14 -15.67
CA VAL A 138 -7.11 -15.01 -14.45
C VAL A 138 -6.68 -16.37 -13.92
N ASN A 139 -7.58 -17.33 -13.87
CA ASN A 139 -7.28 -18.70 -13.43
C ASN A 139 -6.22 -19.37 -14.33
N LYS A 140 -6.20 -19.09 -15.64
CA LYS A 140 -5.17 -19.57 -16.54
C LYS A 140 -3.80 -18.95 -16.22
N ILE A 141 -3.75 -17.67 -15.88
CA ILE A 141 -2.52 -17.00 -15.43
C ILE A 141 -2.04 -17.64 -14.13
N PHE A 142 -2.91 -17.82 -13.15
CA PHE A 142 -2.56 -18.40 -11.85
C PHE A 142 -2.04 -19.84 -11.98
N LYS A 143 -2.63 -20.67 -12.81
CA LYS A 143 -2.10 -22.04 -13.08
C LYS A 143 -0.66 -22.06 -13.62
N SER A 144 -0.11 -20.91 -14.00
CA SER A 144 1.28 -20.79 -14.47
C SER A 144 2.24 -20.32 -13.37
N CYS A 145 1.75 -20.06 -12.16
CA CYS A 145 2.53 -19.66 -10.99
C CYS A 145 2.57 -20.82 -9.99
N ASP A 146 3.65 -20.91 -9.24
CA ASP A 146 3.88 -22.02 -8.30
C ASP A 146 3.51 -21.61 -6.88
N PHE A 147 3.77 -20.36 -6.49
CA PHE A 147 3.40 -19.79 -5.17
C PHE A 147 2.85 -18.36 -5.30
N TYR A 148 2.10 -17.95 -4.28
CA TYR A 148 1.41 -16.66 -4.24
C TYR A 148 1.75 -15.96 -2.94
N LEU A 149 2.23 -14.73 -3.06
CA LEU A 149 2.63 -13.89 -1.94
C LEU A 149 1.45 -13.00 -1.57
N ALA A 150 0.71 -13.41 -0.54
CA ALA A 150 -0.48 -12.70 -0.09
C ALA A 150 -0.09 -11.45 0.73
N ILE A 151 -0.57 -10.29 0.30
CA ILE A 151 -0.29 -9.00 0.96
C ILE A 151 -1.16 -8.77 2.21
N GLY A 152 -2.19 -9.60 2.41
CA GLY A 152 -3.11 -9.59 3.52
C GLY A 152 -4.29 -10.52 3.29
N SER A 153 -5.23 -10.54 4.22
CA SER A 153 -6.34 -11.51 4.26
C SER A 153 -7.28 -11.43 3.05
N GLU A 154 -7.62 -10.22 2.57
CA GLU A 154 -8.47 -10.04 1.40
C GLU A 154 -7.79 -10.53 0.10
N ASN A 155 -6.49 -10.29 -0.03
CA ASN A 155 -5.72 -10.80 -1.16
C ASN A 155 -5.54 -12.32 -1.08
N ARG A 156 -5.32 -12.89 0.13
CA ARG A 156 -5.32 -14.33 0.37
C ARG A 156 -6.66 -14.95 -0.04
N ARG A 157 -7.79 -14.35 0.37
CA ARG A 157 -9.14 -14.77 -0.01
C ARG A 157 -9.33 -14.75 -1.53
N TYR A 158 -8.82 -13.71 -2.20
CA TYR A 158 -8.87 -13.59 -3.65
C TYR A 158 -8.20 -14.79 -4.35
N TYR A 159 -7.03 -15.25 -3.88
CA TYR A 159 -6.36 -16.43 -4.42
C TYR A 159 -7.16 -17.71 -4.14
N LEU A 160 -7.64 -17.90 -2.92
CA LEU A 160 -8.46 -19.06 -2.54
C LEU A 160 -9.73 -19.16 -3.39
N ASN A 161 -10.44 -18.04 -3.59
CA ASN A 161 -11.66 -17.98 -4.42
C ASN A 161 -11.40 -18.34 -5.90
N ARG A 162 -10.15 -18.31 -6.33
CA ARG A 162 -9.71 -18.68 -7.68
C ARG A 162 -9.08 -20.07 -7.75
N GLY A 163 -9.23 -20.84 -6.68
CA GLY A 163 -8.82 -22.24 -6.62
C GLY A 163 -7.32 -22.45 -6.43
N VAL A 164 -6.59 -21.44 -5.92
CA VAL A 164 -5.20 -21.63 -5.50
C VAL A 164 -5.19 -22.45 -4.21
N PRO A 165 -4.46 -23.58 -4.17
CA PRO A 165 -4.37 -24.39 -2.96
C PRO A 165 -3.76 -23.62 -1.79
N PRO A 166 -4.30 -23.74 -0.56
CA PRO A 166 -3.78 -23.03 0.60
C PRO A 166 -2.26 -23.18 0.84
N PRO A 167 -1.64 -24.35 0.62
CA PRO A 167 -0.19 -24.51 0.79
C PRO A 167 0.67 -23.70 -0.20
N GLN A 168 0.09 -23.25 -1.32
CA GLN A 168 0.79 -22.41 -2.30
C GLN A 168 0.71 -20.92 -1.96
N ILE A 169 -0.10 -20.53 -0.96
CA ILE A 169 -0.26 -19.13 -0.55
C ILE A 169 0.60 -18.89 0.69
N ILE A 170 1.54 -17.96 0.57
CA ILE A 170 2.45 -17.55 1.65
C ILE A 170 2.13 -16.10 1.99
N ASP A 171 2.02 -15.78 3.28
CA ASP A 171 1.81 -14.40 3.70
C ASP A 171 3.13 -13.63 3.54
N MET A 172 3.05 -12.53 2.82
CA MET A 172 4.09 -11.55 2.61
C MET A 172 3.43 -10.18 2.71
N PRO A 173 3.23 -9.69 3.94
CA PRO A 173 2.35 -8.56 4.24
C PRO A 173 2.78 -7.29 3.52
N TYR A 174 1.81 -6.47 3.11
CA TYR A 174 2.10 -5.20 2.47
C TYR A 174 2.51 -4.18 3.52
N ALA A 175 3.73 -3.71 3.45
CA ALA A 175 4.36 -2.89 4.47
C ALA A 175 4.93 -1.59 3.89
N VAL A 176 5.15 -0.63 4.76
CA VAL A 176 5.98 0.56 4.53
C VAL A 176 7.20 0.50 5.46
N ASP A 177 8.14 1.42 5.31
CA ASP A 177 9.25 1.57 6.23
C ASP A 177 8.77 2.20 7.55
N ASN A 178 8.24 1.35 8.44
CA ASN A 178 7.67 1.79 9.73
C ASN A 178 8.69 2.56 10.58
N GLU A 179 9.97 2.19 10.50
CA GLU A 179 11.04 2.86 11.25
C GLU A 179 11.29 4.27 10.70
N ALA A 180 11.41 4.41 9.38
CA ALA A 180 11.60 5.70 8.73
C ALA A 180 10.41 6.64 9.01
N PHE A 181 9.16 6.17 8.82
CA PHE A 181 7.97 6.95 9.12
C PHE A 181 7.88 7.36 10.59
N GLY A 182 8.12 6.44 11.51
CA GLY A 182 8.09 6.72 12.95
C GLY A 182 9.19 7.71 13.39
N ASN A 183 10.39 7.62 12.83
CA ASN A 183 11.49 8.53 13.13
C ASN A 183 11.22 9.93 12.57
N LEU A 184 10.73 10.05 11.33
CA LEU A 184 10.34 11.32 10.73
C LEU A 184 9.18 11.98 11.49
N ALA A 185 8.19 11.22 11.96
CA ALA A 185 7.11 11.73 12.79
C ALA A 185 7.62 12.27 14.13
N LYS A 186 8.53 11.55 14.82
CA LYS A 186 9.18 12.03 16.06
C LYS A 186 9.94 13.34 15.83
N TYR A 187 10.61 13.47 14.68
CA TYR A 187 11.27 14.71 14.32
C TYR A 187 10.27 15.84 14.06
N ALA A 188 9.21 15.57 13.28
CA ALA A 188 8.15 16.51 12.95
C ALA A 188 7.41 17.02 14.18
N LYS A 189 7.23 16.18 15.21
CA LYS A 189 6.60 16.55 16.48
C LYS A 189 7.22 17.78 17.14
N LYS A 190 8.52 17.99 16.97
CA LYS A 190 9.22 19.17 17.50
C LYS A 190 8.76 20.48 16.83
N ASN A 191 8.28 20.38 15.59
CA ASN A 191 7.84 21.52 14.78
C ASN A 191 6.31 21.54 14.58
N ARG A 192 5.55 20.73 15.31
CA ARG A 192 4.09 20.59 15.17
C ARG A 192 3.37 21.93 15.30
N ASN A 193 3.77 22.77 16.26
CA ASN A 193 3.16 24.09 16.47
C ASN A 193 3.39 25.04 15.28
N ALA A 194 4.59 25.04 14.71
CA ALA A 194 4.88 25.83 13.51
C ALA A 194 4.06 25.37 12.29
N LEU A 195 3.84 24.06 12.14
CA LEU A 195 2.96 23.54 11.09
C LEU A 195 1.49 23.91 11.33
N ARG A 196 1.01 23.87 12.59
CA ARG A 196 -0.33 24.35 12.95
C ARG A 196 -0.51 25.82 12.59
N GLU A 197 0.43 26.67 12.98
CA GLU A 197 0.41 28.10 12.67
C GLU A 197 0.39 28.36 11.15
N LYS A 198 1.26 27.69 10.41
CA LYS A 198 1.28 27.75 8.93
C LYS A 198 -0.04 27.36 8.28
N LEU A 199 -0.76 26.41 8.88
CA LEU A 199 -2.06 25.93 8.39
C LEU A 199 -3.25 26.70 8.99
N GLY A 200 -3.03 27.69 9.87
CA GLY A 200 -4.09 28.44 10.53
C GLY A 200 -4.91 27.62 11.54
N ILE A 201 -4.33 26.56 12.11
CA ILE A 201 -5.01 25.68 13.07
C ILE A 201 -4.67 26.10 14.49
N SER A 202 -5.68 26.36 15.32
CA SER A 202 -5.46 26.72 16.73
C SER A 202 -4.75 25.57 17.49
N PRO A 203 -3.98 25.88 18.54
CA PRO A 203 -3.19 24.85 19.27
C PRO A 203 -4.02 23.71 19.84
N THR A 204 -5.29 23.94 20.18
CA THR A 204 -6.17 22.97 20.83
C THR A 204 -7.15 22.28 19.88
N ARG A 205 -7.35 22.81 18.66
CA ARG A 205 -8.31 22.25 17.70
C ARG A 205 -7.87 20.88 17.24
N ARG A 206 -8.75 19.88 17.31
CA ARG A 206 -8.50 18.53 16.83
C ARG A 206 -8.33 18.52 15.31
N VAL A 207 -7.58 17.55 14.79
CA VAL A 207 -7.26 17.45 13.36
C VAL A 207 -7.67 16.08 12.81
N VAL A 208 -8.48 16.10 11.76
CA VAL A 208 -8.84 14.94 10.96
C VAL A 208 -8.14 15.05 9.61
N LEU A 209 -7.44 13.98 9.24
CA LEU A 209 -6.62 13.92 8.03
C LEU A 209 -7.16 12.90 7.03
N PHE A 210 -7.28 13.32 5.79
CA PHE A 210 -7.34 12.44 4.62
C PHE A 210 -6.05 12.62 3.80
N ALA A 211 -5.41 11.54 3.37
CA ALA A 211 -4.25 11.60 2.50
C ALA A 211 -4.38 10.64 1.31
N GLY A 212 -4.17 11.17 0.11
CA GLY A 212 -4.21 10.41 -1.13
C GLY A 212 -4.82 11.16 -2.30
N LYS A 213 -5.00 10.47 -3.42
CA LYS A 213 -5.64 11.05 -4.61
C LYS A 213 -7.10 11.40 -4.30
N LEU A 214 -7.52 12.63 -4.59
CA LEU A 214 -8.90 13.09 -4.42
C LEU A 214 -9.76 12.55 -5.57
N GLN A 215 -10.13 11.28 -5.47
CA GLN A 215 -10.88 10.53 -6.48
C GLN A 215 -12.16 9.95 -5.89
N SER A 216 -13.19 9.82 -6.71
CA SER A 216 -14.50 9.28 -6.31
C SER A 216 -14.42 7.89 -5.66
N ARG A 217 -13.47 7.03 -6.09
CA ARG A 217 -13.27 5.71 -5.47
C ARG A 217 -12.77 5.77 -4.02
N LYS A 218 -12.07 6.86 -3.64
CA LYS A 218 -11.59 7.11 -2.26
C LYS A 218 -12.63 7.83 -1.41
N ASN A 219 -13.66 8.38 -2.03
CA ASN A 219 -14.84 8.97 -1.43
C ASN A 219 -14.53 10.06 -0.35
N PRO A 220 -13.63 11.02 -0.63
CA PRO A 220 -13.30 12.06 0.34
C PRO A 220 -14.52 12.95 0.66
N GLN A 221 -15.52 13.03 -0.24
CA GLN A 221 -16.78 13.76 -0.01
C GLN A 221 -17.57 13.18 1.18
N LEU A 222 -17.52 11.86 1.39
CA LEU A 222 -18.17 11.25 2.54
C LEU A 222 -17.59 11.77 3.86
N LEU A 223 -16.27 11.97 3.92
CA LEU A 223 -15.61 12.52 5.10
C LEU A 223 -16.05 13.97 5.36
N ALA A 224 -16.07 14.82 4.33
CA ALA A 224 -16.53 16.19 4.45
C ALA A 224 -17.99 16.27 4.98
N LYS A 225 -18.88 15.45 4.41
CA LYS A 225 -20.28 15.35 4.86
C LYS A 225 -20.40 14.81 6.29
N ALA A 226 -19.57 13.84 6.65
CA ALA A 226 -19.58 13.25 8.00
C ALA A 226 -19.10 14.25 9.06
N ILE A 227 -18.08 15.05 8.77
CA ILE A 227 -17.62 16.14 9.65
C ILE A 227 -18.74 17.16 9.85
N ALA A 228 -19.34 17.67 8.77
CA ALA A 228 -20.39 18.70 8.83
C ALA A 228 -21.68 18.23 9.55
N SER A 229 -21.95 16.93 9.59
CA SER A 229 -23.15 16.37 10.21
C SER A 229 -22.95 15.76 11.59
N ALA A 230 -21.71 15.69 12.08
CA ALA A 230 -21.43 15.11 13.39
C ALA A 230 -21.81 16.09 14.52
N ASP A 231 -22.22 15.53 15.64
CA ASP A 231 -22.52 16.30 16.85
C ASP A 231 -21.24 16.50 17.67
N TRP A 232 -20.61 17.64 17.50
CA TRP A 232 -19.38 18.01 18.18
C TRP A 232 -19.67 18.64 19.53
N ALA A 233 -19.26 17.99 20.61
CA ALA A 233 -19.50 18.49 21.97
C ALA A 233 -18.74 19.79 22.31
N ILE A 234 -17.68 20.12 21.58
CA ILE A 234 -16.82 21.28 21.81
C ILE A 234 -16.67 22.06 20.51
N GLU A 235 -15.67 21.73 19.71
CA GLU A 235 -15.29 22.39 18.47
C GLU A 235 -15.20 21.38 17.34
N GLU A 236 -15.70 21.75 16.16
CA GLU A 236 -15.50 20.96 14.95
C GLU A 236 -14.01 20.83 14.64
N PRO A 237 -13.50 19.61 14.35
CA PRO A 237 -12.09 19.42 14.05
C PRO A 237 -11.68 20.15 12.76
N ALA A 238 -10.42 20.52 12.67
CA ALA A 238 -9.84 20.96 11.40
C ALA A 238 -9.76 19.74 10.45
N LEU A 239 -10.31 19.89 9.26
CA LEU A 239 -10.25 18.87 8.21
C LEU A 239 -9.12 19.20 7.24
N ILE A 240 -8.17 18.26 7.06
CA ILE A 240 -7.06 18.44 6.14
C ILE A 240 -7.17 17.37 5.04
N PHE A 241 -7.14 17.82 3.79
CA PHE A 241 -6.97 16.99 2.61
C PHE A 241 -5.56 17.15 2.05
N VAL A 242 -4.75 16.08 2.17
CA VAL A 242 -3.44 16.00 1.54
C VAL A 242 -3.56 15.20 0.25
N GLY A 243 -3.23 15.84 -0.85
CA GLY A 243 -3.31 15.28 -2.19
C GLY A 243 -4.06 16.17 -3.16
N ASP A 244 -4.25 15.65 -4.37
CA ASP A 244 -4.94 16.33 -5.46
C ASP A 244 -5.75 15.32 -6.29
N GLY A 245 -6.62 15.81 -7.16
CA GLY A 245 -7.40 14.94 -8.03
C GLY A 245 -8.71 15.55 -8.51
N GLU A 246 -9.46 14.76 -9.27
CA GLU A 246 -10.70 15.16 -9.93
C GLU A 246 -11.80 15.69 -8.99
N SER A 247 -11.80 15.25 -7.73
CA SER A 247 -12.81 15.65 -6.74
C SER A 247 -12.49 16.95 -6.00
N ARG A 248 -11.35 17.59 -6.27
CA ARG A 248 -10.89 18.74 -5.48
C ARG A 248 -11.87 19.91 -5.51
N ALA A 249 -12.31 20.35 -6.68
CA ALA A 249 -13.22 21.50 -6.81
C ALA A 249 -14.55 21.27 -6.07
N GLU A 250 -15.12 20.06 -6.19
CA GLU A 250 -16.34 19.70 -5.46
C GLU A 250 -16.12 19.71 -3.93
N LEU A 251 -14.94 19.28 -3.47
CA LEU A 251 -14.60 19.28 -2.05
C LEU A 251 -14.41 20.69 -1.48
N GLU A 252 -13.82 21.60 -2.25
CA GLU A 252 -13.65 23.01 -1.87
C GLU A 252 -15.03 23.73 -1.73
N GLU A 253 -16.01 23.35 -2.56
CA GLU A 253 -17.39 23.82 -2.41
C GLU A 253 -18.11 23.18 -1.20
N LEU A 254 -17.89 21.88 -0.98
CA LEU A 254 -18.57 21.11 0.07
C LEU A 254 -18.04 21.42 1.47
N ALA A 255 -16.75 21.71 1.60
CA ALA A 255 -16.04 21.96 2.85
C ALA A 255 -15.11 23.17 2.69
N PRO A 256 -15.65 24.41 2.60
CA PRO A 256 -14.87 25.62 2.34
C PRO A 256 -13.84 25.94 3.43
N ASP A 257 -14.08 25.48 4.65
CA ASP A 257 -13.16 25.65 5.79
C ASP A 257 -12.10 24.53 5.91
N ALA A 258 -12.12 23.54 5.01
CA ALA A 258 -11.12 22.49 4.98
C ALA A 258 -9.79 22.98 4.37
N ILE A 259 -8.70 22.43 4.84
CA ILE A 259 -7.36 22.78 4.39
C ILE A 259 -6.94 21.81 3.26
N PHE A 260 -6.65 22.36 2.09
CA PHE A 260 -6.18 21.61 0.93
C PHE A 260 -4.70 21.91 0.68
N THR A 261 -3.83 20.95 1.00
CA THR A 261 -2.38 21.14 0.86
C THR A 261 -1.87 20.93 -0.56
N GLY A 262 -2.66 20.26 -1.42
CA GLY A 262 -2.17 19.70 -2.67
C GLY A 262 -1.28 18.49 -2.43
N PHE A 263 -0.50 18.10 -3.44
CA PHE A 263 0.44 16.99 -3.36
C PHE A 263 1.56 17.29 -2.35
N VAL A 264 1.75 16.38 -1.41
CA VAL A 264 2.84 16.37 -0.43
C VAL A 264 3.70 15.14 -0.69
N ASN A 265 5.02 15.30 -0.67
CA ASN A 265 5.95 14.22 -0.95
C ASN A 265 6.17 13.31 0.25
N GLN A 266 6.76 12.14 0.01
CA GLN A 266 6.83 11.05 1.00
C GLN A 266 7.60 11.43 2.26
N THR A 267 8.68 12.21 2.15
CA THR A 267 9.48 12.63 3.32
C THR A 267 8.77 13.68 4.20
N GLU A 268 7.82 14.43 3.64
CA GLU A 268 7.04 15.44 4.36
C GLU A 268 5.74 14.87 4.97
N MET A 269 5.22 13.76 4.42
CA MET A 269 3.97 13.14 4.87
C MET A 269 3.92 12.81 6.37
N PRO A 270 5.01 12.33 7.02
CA PRO A 270 5.00 12.04 8.46
C PRO A 270 4.63 13.23 9.34
N ALA A 271 4.91 14.47 8.88
CA ALA A 271 4.51 15.66 9.62
C ALA A 271 2.99 15.87 9.67
N TYR A 272 2.29 15.52 8.59
CA TYR A 272 0.82 15.59 8.54
C TYR A 272 0.17 14.45 9.32
N TYR A 273 0.76 13.25 9.28
CA TYR A 273 0.30 12.13 10.11
C TYR A 273 0.50 12.43 11.60
N ASP A 274 1.69 12.94 12.01
CA ASP A 274 1.94 13.34 13.40
C ASP A 274 1.01 14.46 13.84
N LEU A 275 0.67 15.41 12.95
CA LEU A 275 -0.24 16.51 13.23
C LEU A 275 -1.67 16.02 13.50
N ALA A 276 -2.11 14.97 12.82
CA ALA A 276 -3.47 14.47 12.84
C ALA A 276 -3.79 13.71 14.15
N ASP A 277 -4.98 13.96 14.69
CA ASP A 277 -5.53 13.12 15.75
C ASP A 277 -6.09 11.80 15.18
N ILE A 278 -6.70 11.85 13.99
CA ILE A 278 -7.26 10.68 13.30
C ILE A 278 -7.00 10.78 11.81
N PHE A 279 -6.59 9.67 11.22
CA PHE A 279 -6.54 9.47 9.78
C PHE A 279 -7.82 8.77 9.28
N VAL A 280 -8.38 9.21 8.15
CA VAL A 280 -9.62 8.64 7.61
C VAL A 280 -9.46 8.25 6.15
N LEU A 281 -9.81 7.00 5.82
CA LEU A 281 -9.82 6.47 4.46
C LEU A 281 -11.17 5.80 4.15
N PRO A 282 -12.21 6.57 3.73
CA PRO A 282 -13.58 6.09 3.57
C PRO A 282 -13.84 5.51 2.16
N SER A 283 -12.83 4.86 1.58
CA SER A 283 -12.85 4.40 0.20
C SER A 283 -13.99 3.42 -0.08
N VAL A 284 -14.63 3.54 -1.25
CA VAL A 284 -15.58 2.54 -1.77
C VAL A 284 -14.87 1.44 -2.54
N ARG A 285 -13.57 1.63 -2.80
CA ARG A 285 -12.72 0.65 -3.51
C ARG A 285 -11.24 0.94 -3.26
N GLU A 286 -10.60 0.14 -2.42
CA GLU A 286 -9.17 0.27 -2.13
C GLU A 286 -8.51 -1.11 -2.00
N PRO A 287 -7.54 -1.48 -2.87
CA PRO A 287 -6.92 -2.80 -2.83
C PRO A 287 -6.21 -3.12 -1.52
N TRP A 288 -5.55 -2.12 -0.91
CA TRP A 288 -4.88 -2.24 0.37
C TRP A 288 -5.09 -1.00 1.24
N GLY A 289 -4.49 0.14 0.86
CA GLY A 289 -4.54 1.38 1.63
C GLY A 289 -3.26 1.65 2.40
N LEU A 290 -2.09 1.71 1.74
CA LEU A 290 -0.78 1.94 2.39
C LEU A 290 -0.73 3.20 3.25
N ALA A 291 -1.53 4.23 2.95
CA ALA A 291 -1.65 5.41 3.80
C ALA A 291 -2.12 5.09 5.23
N VAL A 292 -2.81 3.96 5.44
CA VAL A 292 -3.15 3.45 6.79
C VAL A 292 -1.90 2.95 7.49
N ASN A 293 -1.05 2.17 6.80
CA ASN A 293 0.24 1.73 7.37
C ASN A 293 1.09 2.93 7.77
N GLU A 294 1.18 3.95 6.92
CA GLU A 294 1.95 5.18 7.14
C GLU A 294 1.43 5.95 8.37
N ALA A 295 0.12 6.17 8.46
CA ALA A 295 -0.51 6.84 9.58
C ALA A 295 -0.27 6.09 10.89
N MET A 296 -0.47 4.77 10.90
CA MET A 296 -0.25 3.92 12.09
C MET A 296 1.23 3.91 12.51
N ALA A 297 2.18 3.90 11.55
CA ALA A 297 3.62 3.99 11.84
C ALA A 297 4.00 5.33 12.50
N CYS A 298 3.28 6.40 12.16
CA CYS A 298 3.42 7.72 12.80
C CYS A 298 2.69 7.82 14.15
N GLY A 299 1.96 6.79 14.59
CA GLY A 299 1.20 6.80 15.84
C GLY A 299 -0.19 7.44 15.73
N THR A 300 -0.77 7.47 14.53
CA THR A 300 -2.09 8.04 14.25
C THR A 300 -3.10 6.91 14.08
N ALA A 301 -4.19 6.96 14.85
CA ALA A 301 -5.30 6.02 14.74
C ALA A 301 -6.05 6.22 13.41
N ALA A 302 -6.71 5.16 12.91
CA ALA A 302 -7.35 5.23 11.61
C ALA A 302 -8.82 4.82 11.63
N ILE A 303 -9.65 5.54 10.85
CA ILE A 303 -11.00 5.11 10.48
C ILE A 303 -10.98 4.73 9.01
N VAL A 304 -11.40 3.53 8.71
CA VAL A 304 -11.43 3.03 7.33
C VAL A 304 -12.81 2.46 7.00
N SER A 305 -13.14 2.38 5.71
CA SER A 305 -14.32 1.63 5.32
C SER A 305 -14.03 0.12 5.24
N ASP A 306 -15.09 -0.69 5.25
CA ASP A 306 -15.05 -2.15 5.02
C ASP A 306 -14.61 -2.54 3.58
N GLN A 307 -14.45 -1.56 2.69
CA GLN A 307 -13.95 -1.74 1.32
C GLN A 307 -12.46 -1.40 1.17
N VAL A 308 -11.75 -1.17 2.28
CA VAL A 308 -10.29 -1.00 2.32
C VAL A 308 -9.64 -2.35 2.63
N GLY A 309 -8.76 -2.81 1.75
CA GLY A 309 -8.19 -4.16 1.82
C GLY A 309 -7.41 -4.48 3.11
N CYS A 310 -6.81 -3.49 3.75
CA CYS A 310 -6.10 -3.67 5.01
C CYS A 310 -7.02 -3.61 6.25
N ALA A 311 -8.30 -3.30 6.11
CA ALA A 311 -9.20 -3.04 7.24
C ALA A 311 -9.19 -4.18 8.26
N ALA A 312 -9.49 -5.41 7.81
CA ALA A 312 -9.56 -6.58 8.68
C ALA A 312 -8.22 -7.00 9.29
N ASP A 313 -7.10 -6.61 8.66
CA ASP A 313 -5.75 -6.98 9.09
C ASP A 313 -5.15 -5.98 10.08
N LEU A 314 -5.43 -4.69 9.90
CA LEU A 314 -4.77 -3.62 10.64
C LEU A 314 -5.66 -2.95 11.70
N ILE A 315 -6.97 -2.88 11.50
CA ILE A 315 -7.86 -2.06 12.32
C ILE A 315 -8.72 -2.94 13.24
N ASP A 316 -8.72 -2.56 14.52
CA ASP A 316 -9.62 -3.09 15.54
C ASP A 316 -10.18 -1.97 16.44
N SER A 317 -11.00 -2.32 17.43
CA SER A 317 -11.63 -1.33 18.32
C SER A 317 -10.64 -0.58 19.23
N GLY A 318 -9.43 -1.08 19.39
CA GLY A 318 -8.38 -0.46 20.21
C GLY A 318 -7.58 0.60 19.44
N ASN A 319 -7.48 0.50 18.12
CA ASN A 319 -6.62 1.36 17.30
C ASN A 319 -7.37 2.17 16.23
N GLY A 320 -8.68 1.99 16.11
CA GLY A 320 -9.47 2.68 15.10
C GLY A 320 -10.90 2.16 14.98
N ARG A 321 -11.50 2.39 13.81
CA ARG A 321 -12.86 1.87 13.47
C ARG A 321 -12.94 1.47 12.01
N ILE A 322 -13.70 0.40 11.78
CA ILE A 322 -14.15 0.01 10.43
C ILE A 322 -15.61 0.41 10.31
N VAL A 323 -15.96 1.15 9.27
CA VAL A 323 -17.33 1.62 9.00
C VAL A 323 -17.82 1.08 7.66
N PRO A 324 -19.14 0.87 7.45
CA PRO A 324 -19.65 0.50 6.14
C PRO A 324 -19.33 1.58 5.09
N ALA A 325 -18.91 1.18 3.91
CA ALA A 325 -18.62 2.11 2.83
C ALA A 325 -19.86 2.89 2.42
N GLY A 326 -19.73 4.22 2.34
CA GLY A 326 -20.83 5.12 2.00
C GLY A 326 -21.78 5.48 3.16
N ASP A 327 -21.58 4.90 4.35
CA ASP A 327 -22.42 5.21 5.52
C ASP A 327 -21.89 6.44 6.27
N GLN A 328 -22.48 7.59 5.97
CA GLN A 328 -22.16 8.87 6.60
C GLN A 328 -22.42 8.88 8.12
N ILE A 329 -23.52 8.25 8.55
CA ILE A 329 -23.91 8.25 9.97
C ILE A 329 -22.93 7.43 10.80
N SER A 330 -22.55 6.25 10.31
CA SER A 330 -21.53 5.41 10.96
C SER A 330 -20.17 6.12 11.00
N LEU A 331 -19.79 6.82 9.93
CA LEU A 331 -18.53 7.58 9.90
C LEU A 331 -18.55 8.75 10.90
N SER A 332 -19.64 9.53 10.94
CA SER A 332 -19.79 10.64 11.91
C SER A 332 -19.68 10.16 13.36
N LYS A 333 -20.35 9.05 13.70
CA LYS A 333 -20.25 8.46 15.04
C LYS A 333 -18.84 7.96 15.35
N ALA A 334 -18.19 7.32 14.39
CA ALA A 334 -16.81 6.83 14.55
C ALA A 334 -15.83 7.97 14.77
N LEU A 335 -15.99 9.09 14.06
CA LEU A 335 -15.16 10.30 14.22
C LEU A 335 -15.23 10.84 15.66
N VAL A 336 -16.44 11.03 16.21
CA VAL A 336 -16.62 11.51 17.59
C VAL A 336 -15.96 10.58 18.59
N VAL A 337 -16.19 9.25 18.47
CA VAL A 337 -15.62 8.26 19.39
C VAL A 337 -14.10 8.22 19.30
N CYS A 338 -13.55 8.20 18.08
CA CYS A 338 -12.10 8.07 17.88
C CYS A 338 -11.35 9.35 18.28
N LEU A 339 -11.90 10.55 18.02
CA LEU A 339 -11.27 11.80 18.42
C LEU A 339 -11.16 11.91 19.96
N ASN A 340 -12.17 11.44 20.70
CA ASN A 340 -12.14 11.43 22.16
C ASN A 340 -11.08 10.48 22.75
N ASN A 341 -10.62 9.49 21.98
CA ASN A 341 -9.67 8.45 22.40
C ASN A 341 -8.41 8.43 21.50
N SER A 342 -8.15 9.47 20.74
CA SER A 342 -7.15 9.46 19.64
C SER A 342 -5.74 9.14 20.12
N GLU A 343 -5.33 9.63 21.30
CA GLU A 343 -3.99 9.37 21.85
C GLU A 343 -3.76 7.90 22.19
N GLU A 344 -4.72 7.26 22.87
CA GLU A 344 -4.63 5.84 23.23
C GLU A 344 -4.70 4.95 21.99
N MET A 345 -5.65 5.24 21.10
CA MET A 345 -5.79 4.53 19.84
C MET A 345 -4.55 4.69 18.94
N GLY A 346 -3.95 5.87 18.91
CA GLY A 346 -2.71 6.10 18.16
C GLY A 346 -1.52 5.28 18.68
N LYS A 347 -1.37 5.18 20.00
CA LYS A 347 -0.37 4.28 20.62
C LYS A 347 -0.61 2.82 20.26
N ALA A 348 -1.87 2.38 20.31
CA ALA A 348 -2.24 1.01 19.93
C ALA A 348 -2.03 0.75 18.43
N ALA A 349 -2.32 1.73 17.56
CA ALA A 349 -2.03 1.68 16.13
C ALA A 349 -0.54 1.49 15.87
N GLN A 350 0.31 2.25 16.55
CA GLN A 350 1.76 2.12 16.43
C GLN A 350 2.27 0.75 16.88
N GLN A 351 1.71 0.18 17.96
CA GLN A 351 2.06 -1.17 18.39
C GLN A 351 1.60 -2.24 17.39
N ARG A 352 0.39 -2.09 16.85
CA ARG A 352 -0.14 -3.02 15.83
C ARG A 352 0.73 -3.09 14.59
N ILE A 353 1.16 -1.94 14.07
CA ILE A 353 1.91 -1.87 12.82
C ILE A 353 3.33 -2.45 12.91
N LEU A 354 3.90 -2.58 14.10
CA LEU A 354 5.20 -3.24 14.31
C LEU A 354 5.17 -4.71 13.87
N GLN A 355 4.00 -5.34 13.90
CA GLN A 355 3.82 -6.71 13.42
C GLN A 355 3.52 -6.79 11.92
N TRP A 356 3.57 -5.65 11.23
CA TRP A 356 3.26 -5.51 9.80
C TRP A 356 4.31 -4.64 9.11
N GLY A 357 5.54 -5.13 9.09
CA GLY A 357 6.72 -4.41 8.62
C GLY A 357 7.54 -5.20 7.61
N PHE A 358 8.67 -4.66 7.23
CA PHE A 358 9.59 -5.28 6.27
C PHE A 358 10.20 -6.60 6.78
N ASP A 359 10.34 -6.79 8.08
CA ASP A 359 10.87 -8.04 8.63
C ASP A 359 9.90 -9.19 8.33
N GLN A 360 8.58 -9.00 8.56
CA GLN A 360 7.55 -9.98 8.22
C GLN A 360 7.42 -10.18 6.70
N ASP A 361 7.60 -9.12 5.91
CA ASP A 361 7.64 -9.19 4.45
C ASP A 361 8.79 -10.08 3.97
N ILE A 362 10.01 -9.88 4.52
CA ILE A 362 11.21 -10.68 4.19
C ILE A 362 11.09 -12.13 4.70
N GLU A 363 10.52 -12.36 5.88
CA GLU A 363 10.23 -13.70 6.37
C GLU A 363 9.28 -14.46 5.43
N GLY A 364 8.22 -13.80 4.97
CA GLY A 364 7.31 -14.36 3.96
C GLY A 364 8.01 -14.70 2.65
N LEU A 365 8.90 -13.81 2.17
CA LEU A 365 9.71 -14.08 0.99
C LEU A 365 10.63 -15.29 1.19
N ARG A 366 11.34 -15.38 2.31
CA ARG A 366 12.19 -16.54 2.63
C ARG A 366 11.41 -17.85 2.69
N ALA A 367 10.23 -17.83 3.30
CA ALA A 367 9.35 -19.00 3.32
C ALA A 367 8.96 -19.45 1.90
N ALA A 368 8.69 -18.50 1.00
CA ALA A 368 8.39 -18.78 -0.39
C ALA A 368 9.59 -19.32 -1.15
N LEU A 369 10.80 -18.74 -0.96
CA LEU A 369 12.04 -19.21 -1.58
C LEU A 369 12.40 -20.62 -1.13
N ALA A 370 12.24 -20.93 0.16
CA ALA A 370 12.47 -22.28 0.69
C ALA A 370 11.54 -23.32 0.07
N ARG A 371 10.25 -22.98 -0.13
CA ARG A 371 9.30 -23.85 -0.83
C ARG A 371 9.62 -23.98 -2.33
N ALA A 372 10.01 -22.88 -2.97
CA ALA A 372 10.42 -22.91 -4.39
C ALA A 372 11.63 -23.82 -4.62
N ALA A 373 12.58 -23.86 -3.70
CA ALA A 373 13.75 -24.73 -3.76
C ALA A 373 13.41 -26.23 -3.73
N THR A 374 12.22 -26.63 -3.27
CA THR A 374 11.78 -28.03 -3.30
C THR A 374 11.25 -28.49 -4.68
N LEU A 375 11.05 -27.55 -5.61
CA LEU A 375 10.56 -27.81 -6.97
C LEU A 375 11.70 -27.98 -8.00
N THR A 376 12.91 -27.58 -7.61
CA THR A 376 14.13 -27.65 -8.43
C THR A 376 15.05 -28.76 -7.94
#